data_271f74219bcf56bdcdbd79e009fefc15
#
_entry.id   271f74219bcf56bdcdbd79e009fefc15
#
_cell.length_a   1.000
_cell.length_b   1.000
_cell.length_c   1.000
_cell.angle_alpha   90.00
_cell.angle_beta   90.00
_cell.angle_gamma   90.00
#
_symmetry.space_group_name_H-M   'P 1'
#
loop_
_entity.id
_entity.type
_entity.pdbx_description
1 polymer ?
#
loop_
_entity_poly.entity_id
_entity_poly.type
_entity_poly.pdbx_seq_one_letter_code
_entity_poly.pdbx_strand_id
1 'polypeptide(L)'
;MTKAERQKMLEEKLETMQQYERQLRAGGAQYIGGVDEVGRGPLAGPVVTACVVLPDNFSVLGVDDSKKLSEKKREELYDAILAETLACGIGMCDNNIIDDINILNATKRAMTEAVENADKVLRGKTGSGIDHLLIDALRLEAVDIPQTGIIKGDAKSISIAAASIVAKVTRDRMMQDYAKEYPYYAFE
;
A
#
# COMPACT_ATOMS: atom_id res chain seq x y z
N MET A 1 12.31 -25.92 11.60
CA MET A 1 10.90 -25.62 11.31
C MET A 1 10.48 -26.39 10.08
N THR A 2 9.48 -27.25 10.20
CA THR A 2 8.92 -28.03 9.08
C THR A 2 8.09 -27.15 8.14
N LYS A 3 7.80 -27.64 6.95
CA LYS A 3 6.92 -26.93 5.98
C LYS A 3 5.52 -26.66 6.57
N ALA A 4 4.97 -27.62 7.31
CA ALA A 4 3.66 -27.49 7.95
C ALA A 4 3.65 -26.44 9.06
N GLU A 5 4.68 -26.40 9.91
CA GLU A 5 4.83 -25.39 10.96
C GLU A 5 4.95 -23.98 10.36
N ARG A 6 5.71 -23.84 9.26
CA ARG A 6 5.84 -22.56 8.56
C ARG A 6 4.51 -22.10 7.97
N GLN A 7 3.78 -23.01 7.35
CA GLN A 7 2.46 -22.72 6.78
C GLN A 7 1.50 -22.20 7.86
N LYS A 8 1.40 -22.93 8.98
CA LYS A 8 0.54 -22.55 10.11
C LYS A 8 0.90 -21.17 10.67
N MET A 9 2.19 -20.88 10.83
CA MET A 9 2.66 -19.57 11.29
C MET A 9 2.23 -18.42 10.36
N LEU A 10 2.27 -18.65 9.03
CA LEU A 10 1.84 -17.64 8.06
C LEU A 10 0.33 -17.42 8.07
N GLU A 11 -0.44 -18.49 8.29
CA GLU A 11 -1.90 -18.41 8.43
C GLU A 11 -2.31 -17.65 9.70
N GLU A 12 -1.71 -17.96 10.85
CA GLU A 12 -1.93 -17.26 12.12
C GLU A 12 -1.55 -15.77 12.01
N LYS A 13 -0.47 -15.48 11.30
CA LYS A 13 -0.07 -14.10 11.03
C LYS A 13 -1.09 -13.35 10.18
N LEU A 14 -1.56 -13.96 9.09
CA LEU A 14 -2.59 -13.37 8.23
C LEU A 14 -3.85 -13.06 9.03
N GLU A 15 -4.31 -14.00 9.85
CA GLU A 15 -5.47 -13.78 10.74
C GLU A 15 -5.26 -12.59 11.69
N THR A 16 -4.07 -12.47 12.26
CA THR A 16 -3.73 -11.36 13.16
C THR A 16 -3.75 -10.02 12.42
N MET A 17 -3.20 -9.97 11.21
CA MET A 17 -3.12 -8.74 10.41
C MET A 17 -4.47 -8.32 9.83
N GLN A 18 -5.48 -9.20 9.77
CA GLN A 18 -6.83 -8.88 9.30
C GLN A 18 -7.75 -8.30 10.42
N GLN A 19 -7.27 -8.10 11.64
CA GLN A 19 -8.14 -7.70 12.76
C GLN A 19 -8.80 -6.33 12.56
N TYR A 20 -8.10 -5.34 12.01
CA TYR A 20 -8.66 -4.01 11.73
C TYR A 20 -9.77 -4.08 10.68
N GLU A 21 -9.51 -4.81 9.60
CA GLU A 21 -10.46 -5.00 8.52
C GLU A 21 -11.71 -5.74 9.01
N ARG A 22 -11.54 -6.80 9.80
CA ARG A 22 -12.67 -7.55 10.40
C ARG A 22 -13.52 -6.69 11.35
N GLN A 23 -12.89 -5.83 12.17
CA GLN A 23 -13.61 -4.91 13.05
C GLN A 23 -14.43 -3.89 12.25
N LEU A 24 -13.86 -3.31 11.19
CA LEU A 24 -14.57 -2.38 10.33
C LEU A 24 -15.74 -3.06 9.58
N ARG A 25 -15.52 -4.28 9.07
CA ARG A 25 -16.57 -5.06 8.41
C ARG A 25 -17.71 -5.43 9.38
N ALA A 26 -17.38 -5.78 10.61
CA ALA A 26 -18.38 -6.00 11.66
C ALA A 26 -19.19 -4.72 11.96
N GLY A 27 -18.60 -3.55 11.74
CA GLY A 27 -19.26 -2.24 11.82
C GLY A 27 -20.04 -1.83 10.57
N GLY A 28 -20.05 -2.67 9.52
CA GLY A 28 -20.81 -2.46 8.28
C GLY A 28 -19.99 -1.95 7.09
N ALA A 29 -18.67 -1.69 7.23
CA ALA A 29 -17.83 -1.33 6.09
C ALA A 29 -17.66 -2.52 5.15
N GLN A 30 -17.89 -2.32 3.87
CA GLN A 30 -17.74 -3.35 2.84
C GLN A 30 -16.40 -3.24 2.10
N TYR A 31 -16.00 -2.03 1.75
CA TYR A 31 -14.79 -1.75 0.95
C TYR A 31 -13.80 -0.92 1.76
N ILE A 32 -12.73 -1.56 2.21
CA ILE A 32 -11.70 -0.96 3.05
C ILE A 32 -10.44 -0.77 2.22
N GLY A 33 -9.97 0.48 2.10
CA GLY A 33 -8.72 0.80 1.42
C GLY A 33 -7.56 0.89 2.42
N GLY A 34 -6.50 0.12 2.19
CA GLY A 34 -5.22 0.28 2.91
C GLY A 34 -4.31 1.22 2.14
N VAL A 35 -3.66 2.16 2.82
CA VAL A 35 -2.82 3.20 2.20
C VAL A 35 -1.44 3.25 2.87
N ASP A 36 -0.38 3.21 2.06
CA ASP A 36 1.00 3.37 2.50
C ASP A 36 1.85 4.10 1.45
N GLU A 37 3.01 4.62 1.87
CA GLU A 37 3.95 5.33 1.03
C GLU A 37 5.36 4.73 1.05
N VAL A 38 6.14 5.09 0.02
CA VAL A 38 7.58 4.85 -0.08
C VAL A 38 8.27 6.06 -0.72
N GLY A 39 9.51 6.34 -0.32
CA GLY A 39 10.29 7.44 -0.92
C GLY A 39 10.43 8.69 -0.06
N ARG A 40 9.95 8.70 1.19
CA ARG A 40 10.12 9.83 2.13
C ARG A 40 11.53 9.95 2.70
N GLY A 41 12.26 8.85 2.82
CA GLY A 41 13.62 8.82 3.37
C GLY A 41 14.74 9.08 2.38
N PRO A 42 14.70 8.54 1.15
CA PRO A 42 15.72 8.79 0.13
C PRO A 42 15.79 10.26 -0.29
N LEU A 43 17.01 10.72 -0.63
CA LEU A 43 17.25 12.09 -1.13
C LEU A 43 16.86 12.28 -2.60
N ALA A 44 16.67 11.20 -3.34
CA ALA A 44 16.38 11.24 -4.78
C ALA A 44 15.15 10.41 -5.14
N GLY A 45 14.50 10.79 -6.23
CA GLY A 45 13.35 10.13 -6.78
C GLY A 45 12.02 10.55 -6.16
N PRO A 46 10.90 10.05 -6.70
CA PRO A 46 9.57 10.43 -6.27
C PRO A 46 9.18 9.79 -4.93
N VAL A 47 8.22 10.43 -4.24
CA VAL A 47 7.37 9.72 -3.28
C VAL A 47 6.27 9.00 -4.04
N VAL A 48 6.09 7.72 -3.78
CA VAL A 48 5.09 6.85 -4.41
C VAL A 48 4.20 6.29 -3.32
N THR A 49 2.91 6.27 -3.55
CA THR A 49 1.90 5.75 -2.63
C THR A 49 1.00 4.75 -3.33
N ALA A 50 0.45 3.82 -2.58
CA ALA A 50 -0.57 2.91 -3.07
C ALA A 50 -1.79 2.93 -2.15
N CYS A 51 -2.97 2.78 -2.75
CA CYS A 51 -4.20 2.42 -2.07
C CYS A 51 -4.68 1.08 -2.61
N VAL A 52 -4.87 0.10 -1.73
CA VAL A 52 -5.26 -1.27 -2.11
C VAL A 52 -6.54 -1.64 -1.39
N VAL A 53 -7.55 -2.11 -2.13
CA VAL A 53 -8.82 -2.63 -1.59
C VAL A 53 -8.83 -4.14 -1.74
N LEU A 54 -8.73 -4.85 -0.61
CA LEU A 54 -8.71 -6.31 -0.59
C LEU A 54 -10.11 -6.89 -0.40
N PRO A 55 -10.41 -8.07 -1.00
CA PRO A 55 -11.64 -8.79 -0.73
C PRO A 55 -11.67 -9.33 0.70
N ASP A 56 -12.86 -9.67 1.20
CA ASP A 56 -13.02 -10.23 2.55
C ASP A 56 -12.31 -11.59 2.72
N ASN A 57 -12.28 -12.37 1.65
CA ASN A 57 -11.63 -13.69 1.60
C ASN A 57 -10.17 -13.63 1.13
N PHE A 58 -9.49 -12.49 1.24
CA PHE A 58 -8.08 -12.37 0.89
C PHE A 58 -7.22 -13.39 1.62
N SER A 59 -6.41 -14.15 0.88
CA SER A 59 -5.72 -15.33 1.40
C SER A 59 -4.22 -15.42 1.08
N VAL A 60 -3.63 -14.40 0.46
CA VAL A 60 -2.19 -14.40 0.12
C VAL A 60 -1.34 -14.44 1.39
N LEU A 61 -0.58 -15.52 1.55
CA LEU A 61 0.28 -15.73 2.72
C LEU A 61 1.64 -15.05 2.56
N GLY A 62 2.14 -14.55 3.68
CA GLY A 62 3.47 -13.95 3.76
C GLY A 62 3.52 -12.47 3.46
N VAL A 63 2.38 -11.82 3.27
CA VAL A 63 2.28 -10.35 3.24
C VAL A 63 2.70 -9.80 4.60
N ASP A 64 3.61 -8.84 4.61
CA ASP A 64 4.20 -8.19 5.79
C ASP A 64 4.76 -6.82 5.39
N ASP A 65 5.23 -6.05 6.35
CA ASP A 65 6.03 -4.84 6.13
C ASP A 65 7.08 -5.06 5.02
N SER A 66 7.01 -4.28 3.96
CA SER A 66 7.84 -4.46 2.75
C SER A 66 9.34 -4.42 3.03
N LYS A 67 9.77 -3.73 4.10
CA LYS A 67 11.17 -3.62 4.53
C LYS A 67 11.74 -4.90 5.11
N LYS A 68 10.87 -5.82 5.58
CA LYS A 68 11.26 -7.14 6.11
C LYS A 68 11.38 -8.21 5.04
N LEU A 69 10.91 -7.93 3.84
CA LEU A 69 10.87 -8.87 2.73
C LEU A 69 12.08 -8.69 1.81
N SER A 70 12.60 -9.79 1.26
CA SER A 70 13.57 -9.71 0.17
C SER A 70 12.89 -9.16 -1.10
N GLU A 71 13.69 -8.56 -1.98
CA GLU A 71 13.20 -8.04 -3.27
C GLU A 71 12.41 -9.10 -4.05
N LYS A 72 12.99 -10.29 -4.23
CA LYS A 72 12.32 -11.42 -4.89
C LYS A 72 10.97 -11.74 -4.24
N LYS A 73 10.89 -11.73 -2.91
CA LYS A 73 9.63 -12.02 -2.20
C LYS A 73 8.61 -10.89 -2.38
N ARG A 74 9.05 -9.64 -2.42
CA ARG A 74 8.16 -8.51 -2.72
C ARG A 74 7.57 -8.61 -4.12
N GLU A 75 8.38 -8.95 -5.13
CA GLU A 75 7.90 -9.14 -6.51
C GLU A 75 6.86 -10.26 -6.61
N GLU A 76 7.13 -11.43 -6.00
CA GLU A 76 6.17 -12.54 -5.94
C GLU A 76 4.84 -12.13 -5.28
N LEU A 77 4.91 -11.38 -4.18
CA LEU A 77 3.73 -10.93 -3.44
C LEU A 77 2.99 -9.80 -4.17
N TYR A 78 3.71 -8.92 -4.86
CA TYR A 78 3.12 -7.87 -5.69
C TYR A 78 2.14 -8.46 -6.72
N ASP A 79 2.59 -9.45 -7.48
CA ASP A 79 1.74 -10.12 -8.48
C ASP A 79 0.56 -10.83 -7.82
N ALA A 80 0.78 -11.53 -6.71
CA ALA A 80 -0.27 -12.24 -5.98
C ALA A 80 -1.32 -11.27 -5.39
N ILE A 81 -0.88 -10.14 -4.80
CA ILE A 81 -1.77 -9.11 -4.26
C ILE A 81 -2.62 -8.51 -5.38
N LEU A 82 -2.02 -8.13 -6.50
CA LEU A 82 -2.76 -7.52 -7.61
C LEU A 82 -3.76 -8.48 -8.26
N ALA A 83 -3.47 -9.79 -8.26
CA ALA A 83 -4.37 -10.82 -8.78
C ALA A 83 -5.64 -10.97 -7.92
N GLU A 84 -5.55 -10.77 -6.59
CA GLU A 84 -6.70 -10.92 -5.67
C GLU A 84 -7.39 -9.57 -5.35
N THR A 85 -6.76 -8.44 -5.64
CA THR A 85 -7.26 -7.11 -5.23
C THR A 85 -8.52 -6.70 -5.99
N LEU A 86 -9.49 -6.11 -5.29
CA LEU A 86 -10.70 -5.54 -5.90
C LEU A 86 -10.36 -4.25 -6.65
N ALA A 87 -9.53 -3.41 -6.05
CA ALA A 87 -9.07 -2.17 -6.66
C ALA A 87 -7.67 -1.81 -6.14
N CYS A 88 -6.87 -1.19 -6.99
CA CYS A 88 -5.57 -0.62 -6.65
C CYS A 88 -5.44 0.72 -7.36
N GLY A 89 -4.94 1.72 -6.62
CA GLY A 89 -4.59 3.03 -7.14
C GLY A 89 -3.18 3.40 -6.71
N ILE A 90 -2.44 4.02 -7.62
CA ILE A 90 -1.11 4.58 -7.36
C ILE A 90 -1.22 6.09 -7.43
N GLY A 91 -0.52 6.78 -6.53
CA GLY A 91 -0.31 8.21 -6.58
C GLY A 91 1.17 8.54 -6.42
N MET A 92 1.60 9.67 -6.97
CA MET A 92 3.01 10.00 -7.06
C MET A 92 3.23 11.52 -7.04
N CYS A 93 4.30 11.95 -6.35
CA CYS A 93 4.83 13.30 -6.50
C CYS A 93 6.32 13.22 -6.81
N ASP A 94 6.74 13.94 -7.84
CA ASP A 94 8.14 14.06 -8.24
C ASP A 94 8.92 15.03 -7.34
N ASN A 95 10.22 15.17 -7.61
CA ASN A 95 11.08 16.07 -6.87
C ASN A 95 10.66 17.55 -6.97
N ASN A 96 10.11 18.01 -8.11
CA ASN A 96 9.69 19.41 -8.25
C ASN A 96 8.52 19.71 -7.32
N ILE A 97 7.57 18.79 -7.23
CA ILE A 97 6.44 18.91 -6.29
C ILE A 97 6.93 18.84 -4.84
N ILE A 98 7.86 17.93 -4.54
CA ILE A 98 8.44 17.79 -3.19
C ILE A 98 9.15 19.09 -2.76
N ASP A 99 9.92 19.71 -3.66
CA ASP A 99 10.64 20.95 -3.40
C ASP A 99 9.69 22.14 -3.20
N ASP A 100 8.55 22.16 -3.93
CA ASP A 100 7.54 23.23 -3.84
C ASP A 100 6.73 23.16 -2.54
N ILE A 101 6.22 21.98 -2.16
CA ILE A 101 5.25 21.84 -1.07
C ILE A 101 5.75 21.05 0.14
N ASN A 102 7.00 20.64 0.17
CA ASN A 102 7.71 19.74 1.09
C ASN A 102 7.23 18.27 1.04
N ILE A 103 8.06 17.38 1.61
CA ILE A 103 7.84 15.92 1.55
C ILE A 103 6.54 15.47 2.24
N LEU A 104 6.13 16.10 3.35
CA LEU A 104 4.91 15.71 4.04
C LEU A 104 3.66 16.02 3.21
N ASN A 105 3.59 17.23 2.66
CA ASN A 105 2.47 17.64 1.81
C ASN A 105 2.45 16.87 0.48
N ALA A 106 3.62 16.61 -0.11
CA ALA A 106 3.75 15.78 -1.30
C ALA A 106 3.28 14.34 -1.03
N THR A 107 3.62 13.77 0.13
CA THR A 107 3.12 12.44 0.55
C THR A 107 1.59 12.44 0.65
N LYS A 108 1.00 13.41 1.36
CA LYS A 108 -0.47 13.51 1.49
C LYS A 108 -1.15 13.68 0.14
N ARG A 109 -0.59 14.50 -0.76
CA ARG A 109 -1.09 14.68 -2.13
C ARG A 109 -1.05 13.37 -2.92
N ALA A 110 0.08 12.66 -2.90
CA ALA A 110 0.21 11.38 -3.56
C ALA A 110 -0.75 10.31 -2.97
N MET A 111 -0.92 10.26 -1.64
CA MET A 111 -1.90 9.37 -1.00
C MET A 111 -3.34 9.69 -1.43
N THR A 112 -3.70 10.96 -1.52
CA THR A 112 -5.03 11.40 -2.01
C THR A 112 -5.25 10.91 -3.43
N GLU A 113 -4.29 11.10 -4.31
CA GLU A 113 -4.34 10.61 -5.70
C GLU A 113 -4.48 9.08 -5.76
N ALA A 114 -3.73 8.35 -4.94
CA ALA A 114 -3.83 6.88 -4.87
C ALA A 114 -5.24 6.42 -4.45
N VAL A 115 -5.83 7.09 -3.45
CA VAL A 115 -7.21 6.81 -2.99
C VAL A 115 -8.22 7.08 -4.10
N GLU A 116 -8.15 8.24 -4.76
CA GLU A 116 -9.06 8.62 -5.85
C GLU A 116 -8.97 7.62 -7.02
N ASN A 117 -7.77 7.21 -7.38
CA ASN A 117 -7.54 6.22 -8.43
C ASN A 117 -8.11 4.84 -8.04
N ALA A 118 -7.90 4.38 -6.80
CA ALA A 118 -8.47 3.13 -6.30
C ALA A 118 -10.01 3.19 -6.24
N ASP A 119 -10.57 4.28 -5.73
CA ASP A 119 -12.03 4.47 -5.62
C ASP A 119 -12.69 4.46 -7.01
N LYS A 120 -12.09 5.11 -7.99
CA LYS A 120 -12.55 5.10 -9.38
C LYS A 120 -12.58 3.69 -9.97
N VAL A 121 -11.52 2.90 -9.75
CA VAL A 121 -11.46 1.50 -10.20
C VAL A 121 -12.52 0.66 -9.51
N LEU A 122 -12.68 0.83 -8.19
CA LEU A 122 -13.67 0.09 -7.39
C LEU A 122 -15.11 0.40 -7.87
N ARG A 123 -15.45 1.69 -8.03
CA ARG A 123 -16.76 2.12 -8.54
C ARG A 123 -17.07 1.56 -9.93
N GLY A 124 -16.07 1.52 -10.79
CA GLY A 124 -16.21 0.93 -12.13
C GLY A 124 -16.53 -0.56 -12.10
N LYS A 125 -16.07 -1.30 -11.09
CA LYS A 125 -16.30 -2.75 -10.95
C LYS A 125 -17.55 -3.10 -10.16
N THR A 126 -17.86 -2.34 -9.11
CA THR A 126 -18.87 -2.72 -8.11
C THR A 126 -20.07 -1.78 -8.05
N GLY A 127 -19.96 -0.60 -8.62
CA GLY A 127 -20.95 0.49 -8.46
C GLY A 127 -20.83 1.24 -7.13
N SER A 128 -19.97 0.82 -6.21
CA SER A 128 -19.79 1.39 -4.86
C SER A 128 -18.35 1.88 -4.67
N GLY A 129 -18.15 2.88 -3.83
CA GLY A 129 -16.85 3.42 -3.50
C GLY A 129 -16.25 2.80 -2.23
N ILE A 130 -15.08 3.31 -1.85
CA ILE A 130 -14.40 2.93 -0.61
C ILE A 130 -15.17 3.50 0.58
N ASP A 131 -15.48 2.64 1.57
CA ASP A 131 -16.24 3.01 2.77
C ASP A 131 -15.35 3.52 3.91
N HIS A 132 -14.13 3.02 4.00
CA HIS A 132 -13.19 3.34 5.06
C HIS A 132 -11.74 3.21 4.59
N LEU A 133 -10.86 4.08 5.10
CA LEU A 133 -9.42 4.01 4.86
C LEU A 133 -8.66 3.62 6.13
N LEU A 134 -7.72 2.67 5.99
CA LEU A 134 -6.66 2.39 6.94
C LEU A 134 -5.36 2.98 6.40
N ILE A 135 -4.74 3.91 7.12
CA ILE A 135 -3.60 4.68 6.63
C ILE A 135 -2.43 4.53 7.60
N ASP A 136 -1.21 4.28 7.09
CA ASP A 136 -0.03 4.28 7.96
C ASP A 136 0.27 5.68 8.50
N ALA A 137 0.07 5.84 9.80
CA ALA A 137 0.42 6.99 10.66
C ALA A 137 -0.05 8.40 10.21
N LEU A 138 -0.81 8.53 9.12
CA LEU A 138 -1.25 9.83 8.58
C LEU A 138 -2.78 9.96 8.56
N ARG A 139 -3.23 11.20 8.30
CA ARG A 139 -4.61 11.54 7.98
C ARG A 139 -4.64 12.44 6.74
N LEU A 140 -5.60 12.22 5.87
CA LEU A 140 -5.79 12.94 4.61
C LEU A 140 -6.98 13.90 4.76
N GLU A 141 -6.70 15.18 4.96
CA GLU A 141 -7.74 16.20 5.16
C GLU A 141 -8.55 16.48 3.89
N ALA A 142 -7.97 16.18 2.72
CA ALA A 142 -8.62 16.38 1.42
C ALA A 142 -9.56 15.23 1.01
N VAL A 143 -9.63 14.14 1.78
CA VAL A 143 -10.45 12.96 1.46
C VAL A 143 -11.60 12.86 2.45
N ASP A 144 -12.83 12.92 1.94
CA ASP A 144 -14.06 12.81 2.75
C ASP A 144 -14.54 11.33 2.85
N ILE A 145 -13.62 10.43 3.19
CA ILE A 145 -13.90 9.03 3.49
C ILE A 145 -13.50 8.80 4.95
N PRO A 146 -14.29 8.11 5.77
CA PRO A 146 -13.89 7.74 7.13
C PRO A 146 -12.50 7.09 7.17
N GLN A 147 -11.63 7.51 8.11
CA GLN A 147 -10.23 7.11 8.13
C GLN A 147 -9.77 6.71 9.51
N THR A 148 -8.91 5.71 9.57
CA THR A 148 -8.18 5.30 10.78
C THR A 148 -6.68 5.30 10.49
N GLY A 149 -5.94 6.21 11.15
CA GLY A 149 -4.48 6.22 11.12
C GLY A 149 -3.91 5.17 12.08
N ILE A 150 -3.04 4.30 11.61
CA ILE A 150 -2.44 3.22 12.41
C ILE A 150 -0.93 3.37 12.43
N ILE A 151 -0.34 3.69 13.58
CA ILE A 151 1.13 3.74 13.73
C ILE A 151 1.72 2.35 13.49
N LYS A 152 2.66 2.25 12.54
CA LYS A 152 3.22 1.00 12.03
C LYS A 152 2.12 0.12 11.44
N GLY A 153 1.26 0.69 10.63
CA GLY A 153 0.11 0.05 10.04
C GLY A 153 0.51 -1.08 9.10
N ASP A 154 1.64 -0.93 8.40
CA ASP A 154 2.28 -1.94 7.55
C ASP A 154 2.60 -3.28 8.26
N ALA A 155 2.75 -3.25 9.59
CA ALA A 155 2.97 -4.43 10.42
C ALA A 155 1.68 -4.94 11.12
N LYS A 156 0.54 -4.23 11.02
CA LYS A 156 -0.67 -4.48 11.81
C LYS A 156 -1.94 -4.70 11.00
N SER A 157 -2.02 -4.12 9.80
CA SER A 157 -3.16 -4.21 8.88
C SER A 157 -2.71 -4.85 7.58
N ILE A 158 -3.45 -5.85 7.15
CA ILE A 158 -3.15 -6.57 5.91
C ILE A 158 -3.29 -5.66 4.68
N SER A 159 -4.27 -4.75 4.70
CA SER A 159 -4.51 -3.81 3.60
C SER A 159 -3.38 -2.78 3.48
N ILE A 160 -2.87 -2.26 4.62
CA ILE A 160 -1.71 -1.34 4.63
C ILE A 160 -0.44 -2.08 4.20
N ALA A 161 -0.21 -3.31 4.69
CA ALA A 161 0.95 -4.12 4.29
C ALA A 161 0.94 -4.44 2.78
N ALA A 162 -0.23 -4.74 2.22
CA ALA A 162 -0.38 -4.92 0.77
C ALA A 162 -0.04 -3.62 0.01
N ALA A 163 -0.55 -2.47 0.48
CA ALA A 163 -0.22 -1.16 -0.09
C ALA A 163 1.28 -0.86 0.00
N SER A 164 1.94 -1.17 1.14
CA SER A 164 3.38 -1.03 1.34
C SER A 164 4.18 -1.80 0.28
N ILE A 165 3.83 -3.06 0.02
CA ILE A 165 4.49 -3.89 -1.00
C ILE A 165 4.26 -3.30 -2.38
N VAL A 166 3.03 -2.93 -2.72
CA VAL A 166 2.68 -2.38 -4.04
C VAL A 166 3.40 -1.06 -4.29
N ALA A 167 3.41 -0.14 -3.33
CA ALA A 167 4.14 1.12 -3.45
C ALA A 167 5.65 0.90 -3.60
N LYS A 168 6.22 -0.01 -2.78
CA LYS A 168 7.66 -0.32 -2.80
C LYS A 168 8.12 -0.90 -4.13
N VAL A 169 7.44 -1.92 -4.65
CA VAL A 169 7.78 -2.54 -5.93
C VAL A 169 7.62 -1.54 -7.08
N THR A 170 6.53 -0.77 -7.07
CA THR A 170 6.30 0.27 -8.08
C THR A 170 7.45 1.28 -8.11
N ARG A 171 7.84 1.82 -6.94
CA ARG A 171 8.94 2.77 -6.86
C ARG A 171 10.29 2.15 -7.24
N ASP A 172 10.59 0.92 -6.79
CA ASP A 172 11.86 0.26 -7.12
C ASP A 172 12.01 0.09 -8.64
N ARG A 173 10.96 -0.33 -9.35
CA ARG A 173 10.95 -0.43 -10.82
C ARG A 173 11.18 0.94 -11.48
N MET A 174 10.56 2.01 -10.97
CA MET A 174 10.81 3.37 -11.46
C MET A 174 12.28 3.80 -11.24
N MET A 175 12.85 3.49 -10.07
CA MET A 175 14.24 3.82 -9.79
C MET A 175 15.22 3.04 -10.67
N GLN A 176 14.92 1.79 -11.02
CA GLN A 176 15.68 1.02 -12.01
C GLN A 176 15.63 1.65 -13.40
N ASP A 177 14.50 2.23 -13.80
CA ASP A 177 14.39 2.95 -15.07
C ASP A 177 15.18 4.27 -15.02
N TYR A 178 15.12 5.00 -13.91
CA TYR A 178 15.98 6.19 -13.72
C TYR A 178 17.47 5.84 -13.70
N ALA A 179 17.89 4.69 -13.15
CA ALA A 179 19.28 4.25 -13.20
C ALA A 179 19.79 4.06 -14.65
N LYS A 180 18.93 3.57 -15.56
CA LYS A 180 19.27 3.47 -16.99
C LYS A 180 19.40 4.83 -17.66
N GLU A 181 18.51 5.76 -17.32
CA GLU A 181 18.51 7.12 -17.87
C GLU A 181 19.65 7.98 -17.29
N TYR A 182 19.96 7.78 -16.01
CA TYR A 182 20.97 8.54 -15.26
C TYR A 182 22.05 7.64 -14.65
N PRO A 183 22.87 6.94 -15.43
CA PRO A 183 23.78 5.88 -14.94
C PRO A 183 24.87 6.37 -13.97
N TYR A 184 25.12 7.68 -13.91
CA TYR A 184 26.13 8.27 -13.02
C TYR A 184 25.68 8.40 -11.56
N TYR A 185 24.38 8.23 -11.28
CA TYR A 185 23.81 8.45 -9.93
C TYR A 185 23.62 7.16 -9.13
N ALA A 186 23.82 5.98 -9.73
CA ALA A 186 23.67 4.68 -9.06
C ALA A 186 22.36 4.58 -8.27
N PHE A 187 21.22 4.77 -8.91
CA PHE A 187 19.89 4.71 -8.30
C PHE A 187 19.37 3.28 -8.04
N GLU A 188 20.17 2.26 -8.34
CA GLU A 188 19.86 0.82 -8.21
C GLU A 188 19.72 0.39 -6.74
#